data_dba2080d6201865e0961a0cfcd46aa38
#
_entry.id   dba2080d6201865e0961a0cfcd46aa38
#
_cell.length_a   1.000
_cell.length_b   1.000
_cell.length_c   1.000
_cell.angle_alpha   90.00
_cell.angle_beta   90.00
_cell.angle_gamma   90.00
#
_symmetry.space_group_name_H-M   'P 1'
#
loop_
_entity.id
_entity.type
_entity.pdbx_description
1 polymer ?
#
loop_
_entity_poly.entity_id
_entity_poly.type
_entity_poly.pdbx_seq_one_letter_code
_entity_poly.pdbx_strand_id
1 'polypeptide(L)'
;MKAYWVSLYTKIENQENLKNYAQTVTPIIKKYGGIALVRGGKHITYEGEDFPRTVIWEFPSYEKAVECHESEEYKAGWNLAKKTTNRHMQIIEGQIMISKSSMQ
;
A
#
# COMPACT_ATOMS: atom_id res chain seq x y z
N MET A 1 -13.62 11.62 2.12
CA MET A 1 -13.02 10.81 3.17
C MET A 1 -11.79 10.10 2.64
N LYS A 2 -10.68 10.21 3.33
CA LYS A 2 -9.44 9.58 2.89
C LYS A 2 -9.50 8.07 3.00
N ALA A 3 -8.67 7.40 2.24
CA ALA A 3 -8.55 5.96 2.30
C ALA A 3 -7.08 5.56 2.29
N TYR A 4 -6.80 4.34 2.68
CA TYR A 4 -5.44 3.86 2.86
C TYR A 4 -5.26 2.53 2.15
N TRP A 5 -4.15 2.43 1.46
CA TRP A 5 -3.71 1.23 0.77
C TRP A 5 -2.59 0.67 1.61
N VAL A 6 -2.83 -0.48 2.23
CA VAL A 6 -1.92 -1.07 3.21
C VAL A 6 -1.37 -2.37 2.66
N SER A 7 -0.06 -2.45 2.53
CA SER A 7 0.62 -3.65 2.05
C SER A 7 1.54 -4.18 3.15
N LEU A 8 1.30 -5.43 3.53
CA LEU A 8 2.11 -6.14 4.52
C LEU A 8 2.82 -7.28 3.80
N TYR A 9 4.11 -7.11 3.59
CA TYR A 9 4.88 -8.09 2.83
C TYR A 9 5.28 -9.25 3.72
N THR A 10 4.91 -10.46 3.33
CA THR A 10 5.22 -11.66 4.09
C THR A 10 6.48 -12.34 3.58
N LYS A 11 6.75 -12.22 2.29
CA LYS A 11 7.93 -12.83 1.68
C LYS A 11 8.38 -12.02 0.47
N ILE A 12 9.66 -11.73 0.40
CA ILE A 12 10.28 -11.02 -0.71
C ILE A 12 11.43 -11.91 -1.19
N GLU A 13 11.20 -12.65 -2.27
CA GLU A 13 12.19 -13.56 -2.82
C GLU A 13 13.21 -12.86 -3.70
N ASN A 14 12.84 -11.75 -4.31
CA ASN A 14 13.71 -11.01 -5.22
C ASN A 14 13.59 -9.52 -4.98
N GLN A 15 14.58 -8.96 -4.33
CA GLN A 15 14.61 -7.53 -3.98
C GLN A 15 14.65 -6.64 -5.22
N GLU A 16 15.33 -7.09 -6.27
CA GLU A 16 15.44 -6.31 -7.51
C GLU A 16 14.10 -6.19 -8.20
N ASN A 17 13.32 -7.27 -8.25
CA ASN A 17 11.98 -7.24 -8.81
C ASN A 17 11.08 -6.30 -8.04
N LEU A 18 11.18 -6.31 -6.71
CA LEU A 18 10.39 -5.41 -5.87
C LEU A 18 10.77 -3.95 -6.10
N LYS A 19 12.07 -3.69 -6.25
CA LYS A 19 12.56 -2.34 -6.55
C LYS A 19 12.03 -1.84 -7.89
N ASN A 20 12.08 -2.70 -8.92
CA ASN A 20 11.58 -2.35 -10.24
C ASN A 20 10.09 -2.05 -10.21
N TYR A 21 9.33 -2.87 -9.49
CA TYR A 21 7.91 -2.65 -9.25
C TYR A 21 7.69 -1.27 -8.60
N ALA A 22 8.38 -1.01 -7.50
CA ALA A 22 8.20 0.24 -6.76
C ALA A 22 8.50 1.46 -7.62
N GLN A 23 9.57 1.42 -8.41
CA GLN A 23 9.93 2.51 -9.30
C GLN A 23 8.90 2.72 -10.39
N THR A 24 8.31 1.64 -10.90
CA THR A 24 7.32 1.71 -11.96
C THR A 24 5.98 2.23 -11.45
N VAL A 25 5.51 1.75 -10.30
CA VAL A 25 4.16 2.08 -9.84
C VAL A 25 4.08 3.37 -9.03
N THR A 26 5.18 3.84 -8.46
CA THR A 26 5.16 5.07 -7.66
C THR A 26 4.55 6.26 -8.42
N PRO A 27 4.99 6.57 -9.66
CA PRO A 27 4.36 7.68 -10.38
C PRO A 27 2.89 7.42 -10.72
N ILE A 28 2.53 6.16 -10.93
CA ILE A 28 1.14 5.79 -11.20
C ILE A 28 0.28 6.06 -9.97
N ILE A 29 0.71 5.60 -8.81
CA ILE A 29 -0.01 5.80 -7.55
C ILE A 29 -0.17 7.30 -7.26
N LYS A 30 0.89 8.08 -7.48
CA LYS A 30 0.83 9.53 -7.29
C LYS A 30 -0.14 10.21 -8.25
N LYS A 31 -0.25 9.71 -9.46
CA LYS A 31 -1.19 10.23 -10.45
C LYS A 31 -2.65 10.11 -9.96
N TYR A 32 -2.95 9.07 -9.22
CA TYR A 32 -4.28 8.88 -8.63
C TYR A 32 -4.45 9.59 -7.28
N GLY A 33 -3.48 10.39 -6.89
CA GLY A 33 -3.55 11.18 -5.67
C GLY A 33 -2.92 10.53 -4.45
N GLY A 34 -2.19 9.44 -4.64
CA GLY A 34 -1.53 8.74 -3.54
C GLY A 34 -0.37 9.51 -2.94
N ILE A 35 -0.28 9.46 -1.62
CA ILE A 35 0.80 10.04 -0.84
C ILE A 35 1.40 8.92 0.00
N ALA A 36 2.70 8.70 -0.10
CA ALA A 36 3.35 7.66 0.68
C ALA A 36 3.49 8.10 2.12
N LEU A 37 2.92 7.33 3.04
CA LEU A 37 3.04 7.58 4.48
C LEU A 37 4.07 6.68 5.12
N VAL A 38 4.14 5.41 4.70
CA VAL A 38 5.08 4.42 5.20
C VAL A 38 5.63 3.65 4.01
N ARG A 39 6.94 3.53 3.93
CA ARG A 39 7.60 2.78 2.85
C ARG A 39 8.73 1.94 3.45
N GLY A 40 8.35 0.92 4.22
CA GLY A 40 9.31 0.15 4.99
C GLY A 40 9.73 0.94 6.21
N GLY A 41 10.98 0.86 6.58
CA GLY A 41 11.50 1.57 7.72
C GLY A 41 11.57 0.70 8.96
N LYS A 42 12.05 1.33 10.03
CA LYS A 42 12.26 0.65 11.30
C LYS A 42 10.91 0.23 11.90
N HIS A 43 10.83 -1.00 12.34
CA HIS A 43 9.59 -1.49 12.95
C HIS A 43 9.87 -2.52 14.04
N ILE A 44 8.86 -2.78 14.85
CA ILE A 44 8.89 -3.84 15.85
C ILE A 44 7.53 -4.53 15.84
N THR A 45 7.54 -5.85 15.89
CA THR A 45 6.32 -6.64 15.94
C THR A 45 6.14 -7.16 17.35
N TYR A 46 5.04 -6.76 18.00
CA TYR A 46 4.75 -7.21 19.36
C TYR A 46 3.98 -8.51 19.41
N GLU A 47 3.14 -8.74 18.43
CA GLU A 47 2.29 -9.93 18.41
C GLU A 47 2.15 -10.44 16.99
N GLY A 48 2.13 -11.75 16.86
CA GLY A 48 1.93 -12.40 15.59
C GLY A 48 3.19 -12.51 14.75
N GLU A 49 2.99 -12.86 13.50
CA GLU A 49 4.08 -13.04 12.55
C GLU A 49 4.69 -11.70 12.16
N ASP A 50 6.01 -11.66 12.07
CA ASP A 50 6.70 -10.46 11.63
C ASP A 50 6.53 -10.29 10.11
N PHE A 51 6.19 -9.07 9.70
CA PHE A 51 6.15 -8.71 8.29
C PHE A 51 7.41 -7.88 7.98
N PRO A 52 8.31 -8.40 7.13
CA PRO A 52 9.58 -7.71 6.86
C PRO A 52 9.44 -6.31 6.27
N ARG A 53 8.28 -6.00 5.67
CA ARG A 53 8.07 -4.68 5.08
C ARG A 53 6.61 -4.29 5.12
N THR A 54 6.34 -3.04 5.51
CA THR A 54 5.00 -2.45 5.47
C THR A 54 5.05 -1.20 4.60
N VAL A 55 4.05 -1.06 3.73
CA VAL A 55 3.92 0.14 2.89
C VAL A 55 2.49 0.65 3.02
N ILE A 56 2.34 1.95 3.29
CA ILE A 56 1.02 2.57 3.40
C ILE A 56 0.99 3.82 2.52
N TRP A 57 -0.02 3.86 1.64
CA TRP A 57 -0.31 5.02 0.82
C TRP A 57 -1.65 5.60 1.25
N GLU A 58 -1.73 6.93 1.32
CA GLU A 58 -2.98 7.63 1.57
C GLU A 58 -3.54 8.13 0.24
N PHE A 59 -4.84 7.97 0.05
CA PHE A 59 -5.54 8.46 -1.14
C PHE A 59 -6.64 9.44 -0.74
N PRO A 60 -7.01 10.36 -1.65
CA PRO A 60 -8.08 11.31 -1.35
C PRO A 60 -9.42 10.65 -1.08
N SER A 61 -9.66 9.45 -1.64
CA SER A 61 -10.90 8.71 -1.43
C SER A 61 -10.67 7.23 -1.64
N TYR A 62 -11.60 6.43 -1.13
CA TYR A 62 -11.64 5.00 -1.36
C TYR A 62 -11.71 4.70 -2.86
N GLU A 63 -12.56 5.43 -3.57
CA GLU A 63 -12.76 5.24 -5.01
C GLU A 63 -11.48 5.47 -5.80
N LYS A 64 -10.70 6.49 -5.44
CA LYS A 64 -9.43 6.77 -6.11
C LYS A 64 -8.40 5.66 -5.89
N ALA A 65 -8.36 5.12 -4.68
CA ALA A 65 -7.45 4.01 -4.37
C ALA A 65 -7.83 2.77 -5.18
N VAL A 66 -9.12 2.46 -5.27
CA VAL A 66 -9.61 1.31 -6.03
C VAL A 66 -9.34 1.51 -7.52
N GLU A 67 -9.61 2.71 -8.06
CA GLU A 67 -9.33 3.02 -9.47
C GLU A 67 -7.86 2.76 -9.79
N CYS A 68 -6.97 3.21 -8.91
CA CYS A 68 -5.53 3.01 -9.09
C CYS A 68 -5.19 1.53 -9.17
N HIS A 69 -5.66 0.76 -8.20
CA HIS A 69 -5.37 -0.68 -8.13
C HIS A 69 -5.93 -1.44 -9.34
N GLU A 70 -7.11 -1.04 -9.81
CA GLU A 70 -7.77 -1.70 -10.94
C GLU A 70 -7.28 -1.21 -12.30
N SER A 71 -6.42 -0.19 -12.33
CA SER A 71 -5.90 0.33 -13.60
C SER A 71 -4.99 -0.68 -14.30
N GLU A 72 -5.02 -0.66 -15.62
CA GLU A 72 -4.17 -1.54 -16.42
C GLU A 72 -2.70 -1.26 -16.17
N GLU A 73 -2.35 0.01 -16.01
CA GLU A 73 -0.96 0.41 -15.78
C GLU A 73 -0.44 -0.08 -14.43
N TYR A 74 -1.26 -0.04 -13.38
CA TYR A 74 -0.83 -0.57 -12.10
C TYR A 74 -0.68 -2.09 -12.17
N LYS A 75 -1.62 -2.78 -12.78
CA LYS A 75 -1.57 -4.24 -12.91
C LYS A 75 -0.34 -4.69 -13.69
N ALA A 76 0.00 -3.97 -14.75
CA ALA A 76 1.20 -4.25 -15.52
C ALA A 76 2.45 -4.09 -14.65
N GLY A 77 2.48 -3.05 -13.82
CA GLY A 77 3.60 -2.83 -12.89
C GLY A 77 3.72 -3.93 -11.85
N TRP A 78 2.59 -4.37 -11.29
CA TRP A 78 2.59 -5.44 -10.29
C TRP A 78 3.15 -6.76 -10.85
N ASN A 79 2.97 -7.00 -12.13
CA ASN A 79 3.52 -8.21 -12.76
C ASN A 79 5.04 -8.31 -12.62
N LEU A 80 5.74 -7.20 -12.39
CA LEU A 80 7.19 -7.21 -12.21
C LEU A 80 7.61 -7.93 -10.92
N ALA A 81 6.75 -7.94 -9.90
CA ALA A 81 7.08 -8.52 -8.60
C ALA A 81 6.12 -9.63 -8.15
N LYS A 82 5.05 -9.85 -8.86
CA LYS A 82 3.95 -10.72 -8.45
C LYS A 82 4.40 -12.15 -8.13
N LYS A 83 5.29 -12.72 -8.92
CA LYS A 83 5.72 -14.11 -8.77
C LYS A 83 6.76 -14.31 -7.67
N THR A 84 7.44 -13.26 -7.26
CA THR A 84 8.53 -13.33 -6.30
C THR A 84 8.23 -12.60 -5.00
N THR A 85 6.97 -12.20 -4.81
CA THR A 85 6.57 -11.44 -3.62
C THR A 85 5.22 -11.95 -3.12
N ASN A 86 5.13 -12.20 -1.82
CA ASN A 86 3.86 -12.50 -1.17
C ASN A 86 3.54 -11.35 -0.23
N ARG A 87 2.29 -10.91 -0.25
CA ARG A 87 1.86 -9.83 0.61
C ARG A 87 0.36 -9.90 0.88
N HIS A 88 -0.04 -9.29 1.98
CA HIS A 88 -1.44 -8.94 2.22
C HIS A 88 -1.57 -7.48 1.80
N MET A 89 -2.57 -7.19 1.01
CA MET A 89 -2.81 -5.83 0.54
C MET A 89 -4.30 -5.53 0.62
N GLN A 90 -4.62 -4.43 1.30
CA GLN A 90 -6.02 -4.00 1.46
C GLN A 90 -6.12 -2.52 1.22
N ILE A 91 -7.31 -2.11 0.77
CA ILE A 91 -7.69 -0.71 0.72
C ILE A 91 -8.80 -0.55 1.73
N ILE A 92 -8.64 0.43 2.64
CA ILE A 92 -9.63 0.66 3.68
C ILE A 92 -9.92 2.14 3.82
N GLU A 93 -11.18 2.47 3.96
CA GLU A 93 -11.61 3.85 4.15
C GLU A 93 -11.25 4.32 5.55
N GLY A 94 -10.80 5.56 5.65
CA GLY A 94 -10.43 6.14 6.91
C GLY A 94 -11.66 6.52 7.75
N GLN A 95 -11.42 6.78 9.02
CA GLN A 95 -12.47 7.17 9.94
C GLN A 95 -12.85 8.62 9.73
N ILE A 96 -14.14 8.92 9.82
CA ILE A 96 -14.63 10.29 9.81
C ILE A 96 -14.29 10.94 11.15
N MET A 97 -13.62 12.11 11.10
CA MET A 97 -13.24 12.85 12.29
C MET A 97 -14.30 13.94 12.56
N ILE A 98 -15.40 13.56 13.21
CA ILE A 98 -16.50 14.49 13.44
C ILE A 98 -16.50 15.11 14.83
N SER A 99 -16.03 14.38 15.85
CA SER A 99 -16.00 14.90 17.20
C SER A 99 -15.13 14.00 18.06
N LYS A 100 -14.56 14.57 19.13
CA LYS A 100 -13.74 13.80 20.06
C LYS A 100 -14.55 12.74 20.79
N SER A 101 -15.80 13.03 21.09
CA SER A 101 -16.65 12.11 21.84
C SER A 101 -17.02 10.84 21.06
N SER A 102 -16.87 10.89 19.75
CA SER A 102 -17.14 9.72 18.89
C SER A 102 -15.95 8.80 18.73
N MET A 103 -14.82 9.17 19.26
CA MET A 103 -13.58 8.38 19.10
C MET A 103 -13.46 7.34 20.20
N GLN A 104 -13.19 6.13 19.84
CA GLN A 104 -13.03 5.01 20.75
C GLN A 104 -11.74 4.25 20.49
#